data_5d41797d345795ed6da0debaf0d52b55
#
_entry.id   5d41797d345795ed6da0debaf0d52b55
#
_cell.length_a   1.000
_cell.length_b   1.000
_cell.length_c   1.000
_cell.angle_alpha   90.00
_cell.angle_beta   90.00
_cell.angle_gamma   90.00
#
_symmetry.space_group_name_H-M   'P 1'
#
loop_
_entity.id
_entity.type
_entity.pdbx_description
1 polymer ?
#
loop_
_entity_poly.entity_id
_entity_poly.type
_entity_poly.pdbx_seq_one_letter_code
_entity_poly.pdbx_strand_id
1 'polypeptide(L)'
;MADEVVPADAQPRWWKGNLHTHTLWSDGDDFPEMVAEWYRTHGYQFLALSDHNILAQGMRWMKESDITKRGGEGVVAKYLQRFGRSWVEMRGDGNEREVRLKPLDEFRALVEERGRFLMIPAEEISDKAEGVPVHINASNVKESLQPLGGQTVREAIENNLRNVEDQARRAGREILVHLNHPNFGWAITAEDLAHVVLERHFEVYNGHPGVNQLGDDIHPAVDRLWDIANTIRLAHLHAPPLYGIATDDSHHYHDKANGARPGRGWLMVRATHLTPEQIVKAIRSGDCYASSGVTLT
;
A
#
# COMPACT_ATOMS: atom_id res chain seq x y z
N MET A 1 -3.51 22.98 -24.23
CA MET A 1 -3.54 21.53 -23.97
C MET A 1 -4.89 21.07 -24.47
N ALA A 2 -4.93 20.19 -25.45
CA ALA A 2 -6.22 19.69 -25.95
C ALA A 2 -6.87 18.85 -24.86
N ASP A 3 -8.08 19.18 -24.47
CA ASP A 3 -8.95 18.34 -23.67
C ASP A 3 -9.14 17.04 -24.45
N GLU A 4 -8.43 16.00 -24.01
CA GLU A 4 -8.55 14.69 -24.63
C GLU A 4 -9.87 14.09 -24.18
N VAL A 5 -10.85 14.13 -25.08
CA VAL A 5 -12.20 13.61 -24.87
C VAL A 5 -12.09 12.12 -24.50
N VAL A 6 -12.41 11.81 -23.27
CA VAL A 6 -12.58 10.42 -22.83
C VAL A 6 -13.78 9.86 -23.61
N PRO A 7 -13.64 8.74 -24.33
CA PRO A 7 -14.76 8.17 -25.07
C PRO A 7 -15.94 7.90 -24.14
N ALA A 8 -17.11 8.42 -24.49
CA ALA A 8 -18.33 8.26 -23.69
C ALA A 8 -18.78 6.79 -23.53
N ASP A 9 -18.25 5.89 -24.37
CA ASP A 9 -18.61 4.47 -24.45
C ASP A 9 -17.55 3.52 -23.89
N ALA A 10 -16.58 4.01 -23.10
CA ALA A 10 -15.57 3.14 -22.51
C ALA A 10 -16.23 2.17 -21.51
N GLN A 11 -16.10 0.87 -21.78
CA GLN A 11 -16.65 -0.17 -20.91
C GLN A 11 -15.72 -0.40 -19.71
N PRO A 12 -16.28 -0.67 -18.51
CA PRO A 12 -15.47 -1.07 -17.35
C PRO A 12 -14.69 -2.34 -17.65
N ARG A 13 -13.42 -2.38 -17.21
CA ARG A 13 -12.57 -3.57 -17.26
C ARG A 13 -11.87 -3.80 -15.94
N TRP A 14 -11.33 -4.99 -15.76
CA TRP A 14 -10.58 -5.34 -14.57
C TRP A 14 -9.13 -4.83 -14.63
N TRP A 15 -8.69 -4.23 -13.53
CA TRP A 15 -7.35 -3.74 -13.33
C TRP A 15 -6.72 -4.42 -12.12
N LYS A 16 -5.57 -5.04 -12.31
CA LYS A 16 -4.80 -5.68 -11.23
C LYS A 16 -3.87 -4.67 -10.59
N GLY A 17 -3.86 -4.57 -9.27
CA GLY A 17 -2.95 -3.68 -8.57
C GLY A 17 -2.61 -4.09 -7.15
N ASN A 18 -1.67 -3.37 -6.56
CA ASN A 18 -1.27 -3.52 -5.18
C ASN A 18 -1.28 -2.17 -4.46
N LEU A 19 -1.75 -2.18 -3.22
CA LEU A 19 -1.91 -0.97 -2.41
C LEU A 19 -1.02 -0.96 -1.16
N HIS A 20 -0.16 -1.99 -0.97
CA HIS A 20 0.70 -2.11 0.18
C HIS A 20 2.08 -2.64 -0.22
N THR A 21 3.04 -1.73 -0.34
CA THR A 21 4.41 -2.03 -0.78
C THR A 21 5.39 -1.03 -0.17
N HIS A 22 6.59 -1.51 0.19
CA HIS A 22 7.65 -0.72 0.82
C HIS A 22 8.87 -0.63 -0.07
N THR A 23 9.62 0.45 0.09
CA THR A 23 10.84 0.75 -0.65
C THR A 23 11.96 1.20 0.28
N LEU A 24 13.10 1.61 -0.27
CA LEU A 24 14.16 2.26 0.50
C LEU A 24 13.73 3.59 1.16
N TRP A 25 12.55 4.11 0.84
CA TRP A 25 11.99 5.27 1.56
C TRP A 25 11.63 4.93 3.01
N SER A 26 11.28 3.69 3.32
CA SER A 26 11.10 3.20 4.70
C SER A 26 12.07 2.05 5.00
N ASP A 27 11.61 0.83 4.93
CA ASP A 27 12.34 -0.37 5.32
C ASP A 27 12.37 -1.48 4.27
N GLY A 28 11.84 -1.22 3.07
CA GLY A 28 12.06 -2.05 1.90
C GLY A 28 13.53 -2.11 1.48
N ASP A 29 13.87 -3.03 0.60
CA ASP A 29 15.25 -3.34 0.22
C ASP A 29 15.65 -2.91 -1.21
N ASP A 30 14.74 -2.22 -1.95
CA ASP A 30 15.04 -1.73 -3.28
C ASP A 30 14.56 -0.29 -3.53
N PHE A 31 15.10 0.32 -4.59
CA PHE A 31 14.72 1.67 -5.03
C PHE A 31 13.27 1.71 -5.53
N PRO A 32 12.54 2.81 -5.30
CA PRO A 32 11.13 2.91 -5.68
C PRO A 32 10.88 2.68 -7.17
N GLU A 33 11.79 3.10 -8.05
CA GLU A 33 11.69 2.85 -9.50
C GLU A 33 11.84 1.38 -9.85
N MET A 34 12.73 0.67 -9.16
CA MET A 34 12.94 -0.77 -9.35
C MET A 34 11.72 -1.55 -8.88
N VAL A 35 11.16 -1.17 -7.73
CA VAL A 35 9.92 -1.75 -7.21
C VAL A 35 8.77 -1.53 -8.18
N ALA A 36 8.55 -0.29 -8.64
CA ALA A 36 7.48 0.02 -9.59
C ALA A 36 7.66 -0.75 -10.93
N GLU A 37 8.90 -0.87 -11.42
CA GLU A 37 9.19 -1.65 -12.63
C GLU A 37 8.88 -3.14 -12.43
N TRP A 38 9.18 -3.69 -11.25
CA TRP A 38 8.84 -5.08 -10.96
C TRP A 38 7.34 -5.32 -11.14
N TYR A 39 6.49 -4.53 -10.49
CA TYR A 39 5.04 -4.67 -10.60
C TYR A 39 4.55 -4.47 -12.03
N ARG A 40 5.02 -3.43 -12.70
CA ARG A 40 4.67 -3.15 -14.11
C ARG A 40 4.97 -4.34 -15.03
N THR A 41 6.13 -4.96 -14.87
CA THR A 41 6.57 -6.09 -15.73
C THR A 41 5.93 -7.43 -15.35
N HIS A 42 5.29 -7.51 -14.16
CA HIS A 42 4.58 -8.70 -13.69
C HIS A 42 3.04 -8.58 -13.83
N GLY A 43 2.59 -7.73 -14.76
CA GLY A 43 1.19 -7.67 -15.17
C GLY A 43 0.27 -6.91 -14.23
N TYR A 44 0.81 -6.07 -13.34
CA TYR A 44 0.02 -5.12 -12.58
C TYR A 44 -0.25 -3.86 -13.39
N GLN A 45 -1.38 -3.22 -13.17
CA GLN A 45 -1.78 -1.99 -13.85
C GLN A 45 -1.81 -0.78 -12.91
N PHE A 46 -1.84 -0.97 -11.60
CA PHE A 46 -1.65 0.13 -10.66
C PHE A 46 -0.85 -0.32 -9.43
N LEU A 47 -0.16 0.65 -8.85
CA LEU A 47 0.67 0.46 -7.66
C LEU A 47 0.59 1.67 -6.75
N ALA A 48 0.43 1.42 -5.45
CA ALA A 48 0.64 2.38 -4.39
C ALA A 48 1.91 2.00 -3.61
N LEU A 49 2.92 2.87 -3.60
CA LEU A 49 4.05 2.76 -2.69
C LEU A 49 3.64 3.39 -1.36
N SER A 50 3.58 2.57 -0.33
CA SER A 50 3.02 2.95 0.98
C SER A 50 4.05 2.84 2.10
N ASP A 51 5.18 3.51 1.92
CA ASP A 51 6.25 3.53 2.90
C ASP A 51 5.78 4.04 4.28
N HIS A 52 6.35 3.52 5.38
CA HIS A 52 5.97 3.82 6.76
C HIS A 52 6.12 5.30 7.11
N ASN A 53 5.02 5.98 7.45
CA ASN A 53 4.95 7.36 7.93
C ASN A 53 5.73 8.37 7.06
N ILE A 54 5.84 8.08 5.79
CA ILE A 54 6.55 8.94 4.84
C ILE A 54 5.93 8.82 3.44
N LEU A 55 5.71 9.96 2.83
CA LEU A 55 5.39 10.05 1.42
C LEU A 55 6.68 10.24 0.62
N ALA A 56 6.84 9.55 -0.52
CA ALA A 56 8.02 9.68 -1.37
C ALA A 56 8.07 11.08 -2.03
N GLN A 57 8.38 12.09 -1.23
CA GLN A 57 8.45 13.53 -1.61
C GLN A 57 9.70 14.20 -1.08
N GLY A 58 10.16 15.24 -1.79
CA GLY A 58 11.32 16.02 -1.39
C GLY A 58 12.65 15.32 -1.65
N MET A 59 13.69 15.78 -0.98
CA MET A 59 15.06 15.30 -1.20
C MET A 59 15.50 14.37 -0.07
N ARG A 60 15.84 13.14 -0.41
CA ARG A 60 16.33 12.15 0.53
C ARG A 60 17.58 11.46 0.00
N TRP A 61 18.57 11.33 0.85
CA TRP A 61 19.82 10.63 0.58
C TRP A 61 19.95 9.46 1.55
N MET A 62 20.46 8.34 1.07
CA MET A 62 20.68 7.15 1.89
C MET A 62 22.11 6.65 1.68
N LYS A 63 22.80 6.28 2.77
CA LYS A 63 24.15 5.72 2.68
C LYS A 63 24.13 4.42 1.87
N GLU A 64 25.09 4.27 0.97
CA GLU A 64 25.24 3.05 0.16
C GLU A 64 25.41 1.81 1.06
N SER A 65 26.09 1.97 2.21
CA SER A 65 26.23 0.91 3.21
C SER A 65 24.90 0.45 3.80
N ASP A 66 23.95 1.36 4.02
CA ASP A 66 22.62 1.02 4.55
C ASP A 66 21.76 0.35 3.47
N ILE A 67 21.87 0.78 2.22
CA ILE A 67 21.23 0.12 1.06
C ILE A 67 21.75 -1.30 0.92
N THR A 68 23.08 -1.46 0.93
CA THR A 68 23.75 -2.78 0.85
C THR A 68 23.35 -3.71 2.00
N LYS A 69 23.24 -3.16 3.21
CA LYS A 69 22.81 -3.95 4.39
C LYS A 69 21.39 -4.49 4.24
N ARG A 70 20.49 -3.76 3.56
CA ARG A 70 19.11 -4.18 3.33
C ARG A 70 18.99 -5.17 2.17
N GLY A 71 19.42 -4.78 0.99
CA GLY A 71 19.16 -5.50 -0.26
C GLY A 71 20.35 -6.28 -0.84
N GLY A 72 21.55 -6.20 -0.19
CA GLY A 72 22.76 -6.89 -0.63
C GLY A 72 23.69 -6.05 -1.51
N GLU A 73 24.91 -6.55 -1.73
CA GLU A 73 25.99 -5.81 -2.42
C GLU A 73 25.69 -5.42 -3.89
N GLY A 74 24.75 -6.08 -4.53
CA GLY A 74 24.43 -5.84 -5.94
C GLY A 74 23.36 -4.75 -6.21
N VAL A 75 22.70 -4.22 -5.18
CA VAL A 75 21.49 -3.36 -5.34
C VAL A 75 21.81 -2.08 -6.09
N VAL A 76 22.80 -1.31 -5.64
CA VAL A 76 23.19 -0.05 -6.28
C VAL A 76 23.74 -0.28 -7.70
N ALA A 77 24.49 -1.38 -7.91
CA ALA A 77 24.99 -1.74 -9.23
C ALA A 77 23.87 -2.09 -10.21
N LYS A 78 22.85 -2.83 -9.77
CA LYS A 78 21.64 -3.13 -10.57
C LYS A 78 20.88 -1.86 -10.93
N TYR A 79 20.71 -0.95 -9.95
CA TYR A 79 20.04 0.32 -10.16
C TYR A 79 20.80 1.20 -11.18
N LEU A 80 22.13 1.31 -11.04
CA LEU A 80 22.99 1.99 -12.02
C LEU A 80 22.94 1.34 -13.40
N GLN A 81 22.95 0.02 -13.50
CA GLN A 81 22.85 -0.70 -14.74
C GLN A 81 21.51 -0.44 -15.45
N ARG A 82 20.42 -0.37 -14.67
CA ARG A 82 19.07 -0.19 -15.22
C ARG A 82 18.79 1.24 -15.68
N PHE A 83 19.15 2.24 -14.88
CA PHE A 83 18.76 3.64 -15.13
C PHE A 83 19.93 4.52 -15.60
N GLY A 84 21.17 4.08 -15.44
CA GLY A 84 22.37 4.78 -15.89
C GLY A 84 22.80 5.93 -14.96
N ARG A 85 24.05 6.39 -15.19
CA ARG A 85 24.68 7.45 -14.38
C ARG A 85 24.05 8.84 -14.53
N SER A 86 23.30 9.06 -15.58
CA SER A 86 22.57 10.32 -15.78
C SER A 86 21.34 10.44 -14.89
N TRP A 87 20.80 9.31 -14.44
CA TRP A 87 19.65 9.24 -13.55
C TRP A 87 20.04 9.08 -12.08
N VAL A 88 20.99 8.18 -11.81
CA VAL A 88 21.39 7.81 -10.44
C VAL A 88 22.34 8.88 -9.89
N GLU A 89 21.86 9.66 -8.96
CA GLU A 89 22.66 10.68 -8.28
C GLU A 89 23.34 10.07 -7.06
N MET A 90 24.66 10.30 -6.99
CA MET A 90 25.50 9.87 -5.87
C MET A 90 26.35 11.02 -5.39
N ARG A 91 26.66 11.05 -4.10
CA ARG A 91 27.56 12.03 -3.47
C ARG A 91 28.45 11.36 -2.41
N GLY A 92 29.54 12.03 -2.02
CA GLY A 92 30.50 11.47 -1.07
C GLY A 92 31.33 10.34 -1.67
N ASP A 93 32.32 9.89 -0.91
CA ASP A 93 33.28 8.85 -1.30
C ASP A 93 33.42 7.77 -0.24
N GLY A 94 33.82 6.57 -0.64
CA GLY A 94 34.05 5.43 0.26
C GLY A 94 32.86 5.13 1.14
N ASN A 95 33.04 5.05 2.45
CA ASN A 95 32.00 4.70 3.43
C ASN A 95 30.97 5.82 3.65
N GLU A 96 31.23 7.05 3.20
CA GLU A 96 30.31 8.17 3.28
C GLU A 96 29.53 8.38 1.97
N ARG A 97 29.65 7.44 1.04
CA ARG A 97 28.89 7.51 -0.21
C ARG A 97 27.40 7.37 0.04
N GLU A 98 26.62 8.27 -0.55
CA GLU A 98 25.17 8.27 -0.48
C GLU A 98 24.57 8.23 -1.88
N VAL A 99 23.42 7.59 -1.99
CA VAL A 99 22.59 7.55 -3.20
C VAL A 99 21.30 8.31 -2.94
N ARG A 100 20.87 9.13 -3.89
CA ARG A 100 19.61 9.87 -3.80
C ARG A 100 18.44 8.93 -4.05
N LEU A 101 17.49 8.94 -3.13
CA LEU A 101 16.17 8.31 -3.34
C LEU A 101 15.28 9.29 -4.10
N LYS A 102 14.79 8.89 -5.25
CA LYS A 102 13.94 9.74 -6.08
C LYS A 102 12.53 9.83 -5.51
N PRO A 103 11.94 11.04 -5.43
CA PRO A 103 10.53 11.21 -5.10
C PRO A 103 9.63 10.75 -6.24
N LEU A 104 8.39 10.41 -5.92
CA LEU A 104 7.42 9.89 -6.89
C LEU A 104 7.25 10.81 -8.11
N ASP A 105 7.20 12.11 -7.91
CA ASP A 105 6.99 13.07 -9.00
C ASP A 105 8.15 13.10 -10.02
N GLU A 106 9.37 12.75 -9.60
CA GLU A 106 10.51 12.64 -10.51
C GLU A 106 10.48 11.34 -11.31
N PHE A 107 10.27 10.18 -10.65
CA PHE A 107 10.39 8.89 -11.35
C PHE A 107 9.08 8.41 -11.99
N ARG A 108 7.96 9.01 -11.67
CA ARG A 108 6.65 8.65 -12.23
C ARG A 108 6.68 8.52 -13.76
N ALA A 109 7.29 9.50 -14.44
CA ALA A 109 7.39 9.52 -15.89
C ALA A 109 8.20 8.36 -16.52
N LEU A 110 9.02 7.67 -15.72
CA LEU A 110 9.78 6.51 -16.20
C LEU A 110 8.95 5.21 -16.21
N VAL A 111 7.95 5.14 -15.34
CA VAL A 111 7.21 3.89 -15.06
C VAL A 111 5.75 3.97 -15.45
N GLU A 112 5.11 5.13 -15.31
CA GLU A 112 3.71 5.29 -15.72
C GLU A 112 3.52 5.22 -17.22
N GLU A 113 2.48 4.52 -17.62
CA GLU A 113 2.03 4.45 -19.00
C GLU A 113 0.50 4.56 -19.02
N ARG A 114 -0.01 5.61 -19.67
CA ARG A 114 -1.43 5.90 -19.72
C ARG A 114 -2.25 4.69 -20.18
N GLY A 115 -3.25 4.30 -19.36
CA GLY A 115 -4.10 3.15 -19.63
C GLY A 115 -3.42 1.78 -19.52
N ARG A 116 -2.17 1.72 -19.03
CA ARG A 116 -1.42 0.47 -18.81
C ARG A 116 -0.84 0.34 -17.41
N PHE A 117 -0.22 1.40 -16.88
CA PHE A 117 0.34 1.37 -15.53
C PHE A 117 0.23 2.73 -14.84
N LEU A 118 -0.29 2.74 -13.62
CA LEU A 118 -0.58 3.92 -12.82
C LEU A 118 0.14 3.84 -11.49
N MET A 119 0.77 4.95 -11.05
CA MET A 119 1.29 5.14 -9.71
C MET A 119 0.34 5.98 -8.87
N ILE A 120 -0.06 5.47 -7.71
CA ILE A 120 -0.93 6.17 -6.76
C ILE A 120 -0.08 6.62 -5.57
N PRO A 121 -0.03 7.93 -5.23
CA PRO A 121 0.69 8.37 -4.04
C PRO A 121 0.01 7.83 -2.78
N ALA A 122 0.80 7.19 -1.92
CA ALA A 122 0.30 6.53 -0.73
C ALA A 122 1.32 6.54 0.40
N GLU A 123 0.86 6.26 1.61
CA GLU A 123 1.72 5.93 2.75
C GLU A 123 1.01 4.95 3.68
N GLU A 124 1.79 4.24 4.46
CA GLU A 124 1.30 3.47 5.59
C GLU A 124 1.45 4.29 6.86
N ILE A 125 0.33 4.71 7.43
CA ILE A 125 0.28 5.35 8.75
C ILE A 125 0.52 4.25 9.79
N SER A 126 1.75 4.19 10.28
CA SER A 126 2.20 3.17 11.22
C SER A 126 2.17 3.71 12.64
N ASP A 127 1.12 3.38 13.33
CA ASP A 127 0.79 3.79 14.69
C ASP A 127 0.85 2.60 15.66
N LYS A 128 0.61 2.86 16.93
CA LYS A 128 0.48 1.84 17.98
C LYS A 128 -0.47 2.29 19.07
N ALA A 129 -1.17 1.33 19.67
CA ALA A 129 -1.96 1.53 20.88
C ALA A 129 -1.93 0.26 21.73
N GLU A 130 -2.06 0.37 23.04
CA GLU A 130 -2.09 -0.78 23.97
C GLU A 130 -0.89 -1.74 23.82
N GLY A 131 0.22 -1.23 23.29
CA GLY A 131 1.44 -2.02 23.06
C GLY A 131 1.46 -2.84 21.76
N VAL A 132 0.43 -2.75 20.92
CA VAL A 132 0.31 -3.46 19.63
C VAL A 132 0.35 -2.50 18.45
N PRO A 133 0.76 -2.96 17.23
CA PRO A 133 0.77 -2.13 16.04
C PRO A 133 -0.66 -1.83 15.55
N VAL A 134 -0.87 -0.60 15.08
CA VAL A 134 -2.10 -0.16 14.41
C VAL A 134 -1.71 0.52 13.11
N HIS A 135 -1.78 -0.19 12.01
CA HIS A 135 -1.34 0.28 10.71
C HIS A 135 -2.50 0.48 9.75
N ILE A 136 -2.45 1.56 8.98
CA ILE A 136 -3.50 1.96 8.05
C ILE A 136 -2.86 2.49 6.78
N ASN A 137 -3.20 1.94 5.63
CA ASN A 137 -2.79 2.51 4.36
C ASN A 137 -3.76 3.58 3.89
N ALA A 138 -3.20 4.71 3.47
CA ALA A 138 -3.91 5.80 2.83
C ALA A 138 -3.41 5.97 1.39
N SER A 139 -4.27 5.75 0.40
CA SER A 139 -3.95 5.83 -1.03
C SER A 139 -4.65 7.01 -1.69
N ASN A 140 -3.94 7.70 -2.60
CA ASN A 140 -4.29 8.95 -3.25
C ASN A 140 -4.14 10.17 -2.32
N VAL A 141 -3.18 10.11 -1.40
CA VAL A 141 -2.84 11.21 -0.49
C VAL A 141 -2.12 12.36 -1.22
N LYS A 142 -2.21 13.57 -0.68
CA LYS A 142 -1.55 14.77 -1.20
C LYS A 142 -0.32 15.15 -0.39
N GLU A 143 -0.39 14.96 0.91
CA GLU A 143 0.64 15.28 1.90
C GLU A 143 0.78 14.16 2.92
N SER A 144 1.94 14.02 3.53
CA SER A 144 2.17 13.00 4.53
C SER A 144 1.28 13.22 5.76
N LEU A 145 0.81 12.13 6.32
CA LEU A 145 -0.08 12.05 7.48
C LEU A 145 0.69 11.47 8.65
N GLN A 146 0.83 12.23 9.72
CA GLN A 146 1.47 11.72 10.93
C GLN A 146 0.47 10.91 11.75
N PRO A 147 0.90 9.79 12.37
CA PRO A 147 0.05 9.02 13.26
C PRO A 147 -0.37 9.86 14.48
N LEU A 148 -1.64 9.75 14.88
CA LEU A 148 -2.23 10.56 15.94
C LEU A 148 -2.34 9.82 17.27
N GLY A 149 -2.10 8.51 17.29
CA GLY A 149 -2.23 7.68 18.48
C GLY A 149 -3.68 7.53 18.98
N GLY A 150 -3.80 6.86 20.12
CA GLY A 150 -5.03 6.65 20.86
C GLY A 150 -4.74 5.92 22.16
N GLN A 151 -5.66 5.94 23.12
CA GLN A 151 -5.53 5.17 24.35
C GLN A 151 -5.85 3.69 24.11
N THR A 152 -6.74 3.42 23.15
CA THR A 152 -7.12 2.07 22.72
C THR A 152 -6.84 1.88 21.22
N VAL A 153 -6.81 0.61 20.79
CA VAL A 153 -6.68 0.25 19.35
C VAL A 153 -7.77 0.95 18.53
N ARG A 154 -9.02 0.92 18.98
CA ARG A 154 -10.15 1.58 18.28
C ARG A 154 -9.96 3.08 18.16
N GLU A 155 -9.56 3.73 19.24
CA GLU A 155 -9.33 5.17 19.26
C GLU A 155 -8.19 5.55 18.32
N ALA A 156 -7.09 4.80 18.29
CA ALA A 156 -5.98 5.04 17.36
C ALA A 156 -6.44 4.90 15.90
N ILE A 157 -7.20 3.85 15.57
CA ILE A 157 -7.78 3.67 14.23
C ILE A 157 -8.67 4.88 13.88
N GLU A 158 -9.63 5.23 14.72
CA GLU A 158 -10.56 6.33 14.46
C GLU A 158 -9.87 7.69 14.31
N ASN A 159 -8.87 7.99 15.13
CA ASN A 159 -8.12 9.24 15.04
C ASN A 159 -7.40 9.36 13.71
N ASN A 160 -6.74 8.29 13.27
CA ASN A 160 -6.05 8.26 11.99
C ASN A 160 -7.02 8.32 10.78
N LEU A 161 -8.16 7.63 10.86
CA LEU A 161 -9.20 7.74 9.84
C LEU A 161 -9.73 9.17 9.69
N ARG A 162 -10.01 9.85 10.79
CA ARG A 162 -10.45 11.25 10.79
C ARG A 162 -9.39 12.18 10.20
N ASN A 163 -8.11 11.94 10.52
CA ASN A 163 -7.00 12.70 9.93
C ASN A 163 -6.97 12.57 8.39
N VAL A 164 -7.16 11.35 7.88
CA VAL A 164 -7.26 11.10 6.42
C VAL A 164 -8.48 11.79 5.82
N GLU A 165 -9.65 11.70 6.46
CA GLU A 165 -10.87 12.39 6.00
C GLU A 165 -10.70 13.91 5.96
N ASP A 166 -10.00 14.47 6.94
CA ASP A 166 -9.68 15.90 6.98
C ASP A 166 -8.79 16.31 5.81
N GLN A 167 -7.77 15.50 5.48
CA GLN A 167 -6.95 15.74 4.30
C GLN A 167 -7.78 15.63 3.02
N ALA A 168 -8.62 14.60 2.89
CA ALA A 168 -9.48 14.40 1.72
C ALA A 168 -10.38 15.63 1.47
N ARG A 169 -10.99 16.17 2.52
CA ARG A 169 -11.82 17.38 2.45
C ARG A 169 -11.02 18.62 2.04
N ARG A 170 -9.85 18.85 2.68
CA ARG A 170 -8.98 19.99 2.33
C ARG A 170 -8.43 19.89 0.91
N ALA A 171 -8.10 18.69 0.47
CA ALA A 171 -7.52 18.46 -0.86
C ALA A 171 -8.57 18.39 -1.99
N GLY A 172 -9.85 18.26 -1.66
CA GLY A 172 -10.94 18.08 -2.63
C GLY A 172 -10.82 16.81 -3.46
N ARG A 173 -10.24 15.72 -2.86
CA ARG A 173 -10.06 14.43 -3.52
C ARG A 173 -10.47 13.28 -2.60
N GLU A 174 -10.92 12.18 -3.19
CA GLU A 174 -11.16 10.97 -2.44
C GLU A 174 -9.84 10.26 -2.12
N ILE A 175 -9.67 9.87 -0.86
CA ILE A 175 -8.57 9.04 -0.39
C ILE A 175 -9.17 7.69 -0.01
N LEU A 176 -8.56 6.61 -0.45
CA LEU A 176 -8.90 5.27 0.00
C LEU A 176 -8.11 4.97 1.25
N VAL A 177 -8.78 4.47 2.26
CA VAL A 177 -8.16 3.94 3.48
C VAL A 177 -8.46 2.44 3.57
N HIS A 178 -7.51 1.67 4.06
CA HIS A 178 -7.76 0.31 4.53
C HIS A 178 -6.90 -0.02 5.74
N LEU A 179 -7.47 -0.78 6.66
CA LEU A 179 -6.79 -1.27 7.85
C LEU A 179 -5.91 -2.46 7.49
N ASN A 180 -4.65 -2.43 7.92
CA ASN A 180 -3.65 -3.42 7.56
C ASN A 180 -3.68 -4.64 8.50
N HIS A 181 -3.31 -5.79 7.98
CA HIS A 181 -2.88 -7.05 8.63
C HIS A 181 -3.31 -7.24 10.09
N PRO A 182 -4.61 -7.42 10.42
CA PRO A 182 -5.10 -7.43 11.80
C PRO A 182 -4.42 -8.47 12.71
N ASN A 183 -4.00 -9.62 12.13
CA ASN A 183 -3.28 -10.68 12.85
C ASN A 183 -1.76 -10.49 12.94
N PHE A 184 -1.22 -9.35 12.50
CA PHE A 184 0.18 -9.01 12.77
C PHE A 184 0.33 -8.65 14.26
N GLY A 185 1.08 -9.48 15.00
CA GLY A 185 1.16 -9.34 16.45
C GLY A 185 -0.17 -9.52 17.19
N TRP A 186 -1.19 -10.11 16.54
CA TRP A 186 -2.56 -10.29 17.08
C TRP A 186 -3.20 -8.96 17.51
N ALA A 187 -2.90 -7.91 16.76
CA ALA A 187 -3.14 -6.54 17.20
C ALA A 187 -4.61 -6.11 17.19
N ILE A 188 -5.39 -6.58 16.22
CA ILE A 188 -6.73 -6.08 15.96
C ILE A 188 -7.73 -7.23 16.01
N THR A 189 -8.72 -7.13 16.89
CA THR A 189 -9.75 -8.16 17.06
C THR A 189 -10.91 -8.00 16.07
N ALA A 190 -11.74 -9.04 15.96
CA ALA A 190 -12.98 -8.96 15.19
C ALA A 190 -13.94 -7.89 15.73
N GLU A 191 -13.96 -7.70 17.05
CA GLU A 191 -14.75 -6.68 17.72
C GLU A 191 -14.24 -5.27 17.41
N ASP A 192 -12.93 -5.08 17.29
CA ASP A 192 -12.35 -3.79 16.87
C ASP A 192 -12.74 -3.47 15.45
N LEU A 193 -12.57 -4.43 14.52
CA LEU A 193 -13.01 -4.31 13.13
C LEU A 193 -14.51 -4.00 13.02
N ALA A 194 -15.33 -4.62 13.86
CA ALA A 194 -16.77 -4.42 13.83
C ALA A 194 -17.18 -3.01 14.31
N HIS A 195 -16.55 -2.51 15.35
CA HIS A 195 -17.00 -1.26 16.01
C HIS A 195 -16.42 0.01 15.38
N VAL A 196 -15.29 -0.07 14.67
CA VAL A 196 -14.78 1.07 13.90
C VAL A 196 -15.57 1.19 12.60
N VAL A 197 -16.80 1.67 12.68
CA VAL A 197 -17.74 1.72 11.54
C VAL A 197 -17.37 2.72 10.45
N LEU A 198 -16.45 3.65 10.73
CA LEU A 198 -15.87 4.55 9.75
C LEU A 198 -15.01 3.81 8.72
N GLU A 199 -14.37 2.71 9.14
CA GLU A 199 -13.57 1.88 8.24
C GLU A 199 -14.48 0.95 7.42
N ARG A 200 -14.19 0.88 6.14
CA ARG A 200 -14.94 0.06 5.18
C ARG A 200 -14.09 -1.01 4.51
N HIS A 201 -12.76 -0.94 4.64
CA HIS A 201 -11.83 -1.82 3.96
C HIS A 201 -10.74 -2.28 4.92
N PHE A 202 -10.37 -3.55 4.83
CA PHE A 202 -9.26 -4.10 5.62
C PHE A 202 -8.55 -5.19 4.82
N GLU A 203 -7.33 -5.53 5.18
CA GLU A 203 -6.61 -6.63 4.56
C GLU A 203 -7.13 -7.97 5.04
N VAL A 204 -7.99 -8.58 4.22
CA VAL A 204 -8.43 -9.98 4.42
C VAL A 204 -7.31 -10.96 4.07
N TYR A 205 -6.33 -10.51 3.28
CA TYR A 205 -5.10 -11.22 2.99
C TYR A 205 -3.94 -10.23 2.88
N ASN A 206 -2.86 -10.53 3.58
CA ASN A 206 -1.60 -9.81 3.52
C ASN A 206 -0.47 -10.82 3.26
N GLY A 207 0.39 -10.57 2.28
CA GLY A 207 1.45 -11.47 1.83
C GLY A 207 2.69 -11.49 2.71
N HIS A 208 2.78 -10.63 3.74
CA HIS A 208 3.93 -10.58 4.64
C HIS A 208 4.01 -11.83 5.52
N PRO A 209 5.16 -12.51 5.61
CA PRO A 209 5.29 -13.77 6.35
C PRO A 209 5.12 -13.64 7.88
N GLY A 210 5.20 -12.42 8.42
CA GLY A 210 4.94 -12.14 9.83
C GLY A 210 3.45 -12.03 10.19
N VAL A 211 2.56 -12.04 9.20
CA VAL A 211 1.11 -12.02 9.45
C VAL A 211 0.61 -13.43 9.71
N ASN A 212 -0.05 -13.64 10.83
CA ASN A 212 -0.63 -14.94 11.22
C ASN A 212 -1.97 -15.17 10.47
N GLN A 213 -1.89 -15.26 9.14
CA GLN A 213 -3.05 -15.29 8.25
C GLN A 213 -4.05 -16.41 8.59
N LEU A 214 -3.55 -17.57 8.98
CA LEU A 214 -4.37 -18.77 9.25
C LEU A 214 -4.88 -18.85 10.70
N GLY A 215 -4.51 -17.90 11.56
CA GLY A 215 -4.84 -17.98 12.98
C GLY A 215 -4.03 -19.05 13.73
N ASP A 216 -4.46 -19.35 14.95
CA ASP A 216 -3.96 -20.44 15.78
C ASP A 216 -5.10 -21.03 16.64
N ASP A 217 -4.78 -21.81 17.68
CA ASP A 217 -5.78 -22.47 18.52
C ASP A 217 -6.72 -21.52 19.29
N ILE A 218 -6.28 -20.25 19.47
CA ILE A 218 -7.03 -19.24 20.26
C ILE A 218 -7.33 -17.96 19.47
N HIS A 219 -6.68 -17.76 18.32
CA HIS A 219 -6.92 -16.60 17.47
C HIS A 219 -7.50 -17.02 16.13
N PRO A 220 -8.61 -16.43 15.69
CA PRO A 220 -9.20 -16.77 14.40
C PRO A 220 -8.31 -16.38 13.22
N ALA A 221 -8.42 -17.14 12.13
CA ALA A 221 -7.86 -16.75 10.84
C ALA A 221 -8.46 -15.42 10.35
N VAL A 222 -7.77 -14.70 9.48
CA VAL A 222 -8.19 -13.35 9.05
C VAL A 222 -9.52 -13.36 8.29
N ASP A 223 -9.80 -14.38 7.48
CA ASP A 223 -11.11 -14.57 6.84
C ASP A 223 -12.22 -14.79 7.87
N ARG A 224 -11.92 -15.49 8.97
CA ARG A 224 -12.87 -15.67 10.08
C ARG A 224 -13.09 -14.40 10.88
N LEU A 225 -12.06 -13.54 11.05
CA LEU A 225 -12.23 -12.19 11.61
C LEU A 225 -13.23 -11.38 10.77
N TRP A 226 -13.12 -11.48 9.45
CA TRP A 226 -14.04 -10.82 8.51
C TRP A 226 -15.49 -11.26 8.69
N ASP A 227 -15.73 -12.58 8.78
CA ASP A 227 -17.07 -13.14 9.01
C ASP A 227 -17.67 -12.63 10.32
N ILE A 228 -16.89 -12.69 11.41
CA ILE A 228 -17.34 -12.25 12.75
C ILE A 228 -17.64 -10.75 12.73
N ALA A 229 -16.72 -9.94 12.23
CA ALA A 229 -16.89 -8.50 12.18
C ALA A 229 -18.12 -8.09 11.34
N ASN A 230 -18.33 -8.70 10.18
CA ASN A 230 -19.51 -8.42 9.36
C ASN A 230 -20.81 -8.92 9.99
N THR A 231 -20.77 -10.06 10.69
CA THR A 231 -21.94 -10.53 11.44
C THR A 231 -22.35 -9.51 12.50
N ILE A 232 -21.39 -8.97 13.28
CA ILE A 232 -21.66 -7.95 14.30
C ILE A 232 -22.16 -6.66 13.63
N ARG A 233 -21.50 -6.19 12.57
CA ARG A 233 -21.91 -4.97 11.85
C ARG A 233 -23.35 -5.06 11.34
N LEU A 234 -23.65 -6.12 10.61
CA LEU A 234 -24.96 -6.25 9.95
C LEU A 234 -26.08 -6.57 10.93
N ALA A 235 -25.87 -7.54 11.86
CA ALA A 235 -26.92 -8.03 12.73
C ALA A 235 -27.14 -7.17 13.97
N HIS A 236 -26.10 -6.54 14.51
CA HIS A 236 -26.19 -5.85 15.81
C HIS A 236 -26.01 -4.34 15.70
N LEU A 237 -25.08 -3.87 14.85
CA LEU A 237 -24.79 -2.44 14.72
C LEU A 237 -25.58 -1.76 13.61
N HIS A 238 -26.23 -2.53 12.72
CA HIS A 238 -26.89 -2.02 11.50
C HIS A 238 -25.97 -1.12 10.68
N ALA A 239 -24.67 -1.44 10.68
CA ALA A 239 -23.61 -0.71 10.01
C ALA A 239 -23.28 -1.33 8.65
N PRO A 240 -22.68 -0.56 7.73
CA PRO A 240 -22.25 -1.08 6.45
C PRO A 240 -21.19 -2.21 6.58
N PRO A 241 -21.16 -3.18 5.66
CA PRO A 241 -20.17 -4.25 5.70
C PRO A 241 -18.75 -3.74 5.46
N LEU A 242 -17.77 -4.51 5.94
CA LEU A 242 -16.36 -4.42 5.57
C LEU A 242 -16.12 -5.14 4.24
N TYR A 243 -15.32 -4.55 3.38
CA TYR A 243 -14.77 -5.15 2.17
C TYR A 243 -13.33 -5.63 2.40
N GLY A 244 -13.00 -6.79 1.83
CA GLY A 244 -11.66 -7.36 1.92
C GLY A 244 -10.75 -6.83 0.81
N ILE A 245 -9.52 -6.46 1.18
CA ILE A 245 -8.41 -6.12 0.29
C ILE A 245 -7.34 -7.20 0.41
N ALA A 246 -6.67 -7.57 -0.69
CA ALA A 246 -5.49 -8.40 -0.66
C ALA A 246 -4.29 -7.60 -1.12
N THR A 247 -3.17 -7.74 -0.41
CA THR A 247 -1.92 -7.02 -0.65
C THR A 247 -0.71 -7.91 -0.49
N ASP A 248 0.44 -7.40 -0.92
CA ASP A 248 1.74 -8.07 -0.75
C ASP A 248 2.42 -7.70 0.57
N ASP A 249 2.29 -6.44 0.98
CA ASP A 249 3.11 -5.87 2.05
C ASP A 249 4.59 -6.21 1.82
N SER A 250 5.03 -5.98 0.57
CA SER A 250 6.33 -6.44 0.09
C SER A 250 7.45 -5.50 0.53
N HIS A 251 8.50 -6.10 1.07
CA HIS A 251 9.72 -5.43 1.53
C HIS A 251 10.97 -5.94 0.83
N HIS A 252 10.89 -7.15 0.21
CA HIS A 252 12.05 -7.87 -0.28
C HIS A 252 11.92 -8.19 -1.77
N TYR A 253 12.71 -7.51 -2.58
CA TYR A 253 12.76 -7.63 -4.04
C TYR A 253 14.01 -8.36 -4.52
N HIS A 254 14.90 -8.68 -3.57
CA HIS A 254 16.09 -9.50 -3.77
C HIS A 254 15.90 -10.88 -3.14
N ASP A 255 16.77 -11.84 -3.49
CA ASP A 255 16.67 -13.22 -2.99
C ASP A 255 16.91 -13.29 -1.48
N LYS A 256 15.84 -13.19 -0.72
CA LYS A 256 15.83 -13.34 0.74
C LYS A 256 14.94 -14.52 1.13
N ALA A 257 15.53 -15.51 1.79
CA ALA A 257 14.75 -16.64 2.30
C ALA A 257 13.66 -16.13 3.26
N ASN A 258 12.42 -16.62 3.08
CA ASN A 258 11.25 -16.22 3.87
C ASN A 258 10.96 -14.70 3.88
N GLY A 259 11.41 -13.96 2.85
CA GLY A 259 11.15 -12.54 2.74
C GLY A 259 9.69 -12.22 2.39
N ALA A 260 9.26 -11.01 2.75
CA ALA A 260 8.00 -10.42 2.27
C ALA A 260 8.18 -10.02 0.80
N ARG A 261 7.79 -10.92 -0.11
CA ARG A 261 8.03 -10.80 -1.55
C ARG A 261 6.78 -10.28 -2.27
N PRO A 262 6.93 -9.54 -3.38
CA PRO A 262 5.81 -9.16 -4.20
C PRO A 262 5.16 -10.35 -4.92
N GLY A 263 3.91 -10.18 -5.35
CA GLY A 263 3.17 -11.17 -6.15
C GLY A 263 2.38 -12.20 -5.35
N ARG A 264 2.17 -12.00 -4.06
CA ARG A 264 1.45 -12.92 -3.18
C ARG A 264 -0.03 -12.59 -3.02
N GLY A 265 -0.36 -11.31 -3.00
CA GLY A 265 -1.72 -10.82 -2.91
C GLY A 265 -1.93 -9.61 -3.80
N TRP A 266 -3.12 -9.47 -4.37
CA TRP A 266 -3.47 -8.33 -5.22
C TRP A 266 -4.95 -8.01 -5.17
N LEU A 267 -5.27 -6.81 -5.59
CA LEU A 267 -6.63 -6.36 -5.77
C LEU A 267 -6.96 -6.31 -7.27
N MET A 268 -8.10 -6.84 -7.64
CA MET A 268 -8.71 -6.63 -8.95
C MET A 268 -9.81 -5.61 -8.83
N VAL A 269 -9.72 -4.53 -9.60
CA VAL A 269 -10.65 -3.40 -9.54
C VAL A 269 -11.34 -3.23 -10.88
N ARG A 270 -12.67 -3.12 -10.87
CA ARG A 270 -13.47 -2.92 -12.07
C ARG A 270 -13.76 -1.44 -12.26
N ALA A 271 -13.06 -0.81 -13.19
CA ALA A 271 -13.20 0.61 -13.48
C ALA A 271 -13.10 0.89 -14.98
N THR A 272 -13.73 1.98 -15.42
CA THR A 272 -13.73 2.39 -16.83
C THR A 272 -12.37 2.93 -17.26
N HIS A 273 -11.69 3.68 -16.38
CA HIS A 273 -10.40 4.31 -16.67
C HIS A 273 -9.40 4.02 -15.57
N LEU A 274 -8.13 3.92 -15.98
CA LEU A 274 -7.00 3.75 -15.06
C LEU A 274 -6.51 5.14 -14.60
N THR A 275 -7.23 5.72 -13.64
CA THR A 275 -6.85 6.95 -12.92
C THR A 275 -7.02 6.76 -11.42
N PRO A 276 -6.29 7.51 -10.57
CA PRO A 276 -6.41 7.37 -9.12
C PRO A 276 -7.86 7.52 -8.64
N GLU A 277 -8.58 8.49 -9.18
CA GLU A 277 -9.98 8.78 -8.80
C GLU A 277 -10.92 7.63 -9.15
N GLN A 278 -10.77 7.04 -10.35
CA GLN A 278 -11.63 5.93 -10.77
C GLN A 278 -11.31 4.64 -10.01
N ILE A 279 -10.05 4.36 -9.74
CA ILE A 279 -9.63 3.20 -8.93
C ILE A 279 -10.14 3.35 -7.50
N VAL A 280 -9.89 4.48 -6.85
CA VAL A 280 -10.37 4.75 -5.48
C VAL A 280 -11.89 4.66 -5.40
N LYS A 281 -12.61 5.30 -6.33
CA LYS A 281 -14.08 5.27 -6.37
C LYS A 281 -14.62 3.85 -6.54
N ALA A 282 -14.04 3.06 -7.45
CA ALA A 282 -14.47 1.68 -7.68
C ALA A 282 -14.28 0.82 -6.44
N ILE A 283 -13.12 0.91 -5.77
CA ILE A 283 -12.87 0.17 -4.52
C ILE A 283 -13.88 0.57 -3.44
N ARG A 284 -14.09 1.85 -3.23
CA ARG A 284 -15.05 2.37 -2.24
C ARG A 284 -16.49 1.94 -2.51
N SER A 285 -16.83 1.67 -3.76
CA SER A 285 -18.14 1.16 -4.19
C SER A 285 -18.25 -0.37 -4.11
N GLY A 286 -17.16 -1.08 -3.80
CA GLY A 286 -17.12 -2.54 -3.77
C GLY A 286 -16.96 -3.18 -5.16
N ASP A 287 -16.64 -2.40 -6.20
CA ASP A 287 -16.35 -2.90 -7.55
C ASP A 287 -14.92 -3.48 -7.62
N CYS A 288 -14.62 -4.41 -6.71
CA CYS A 288 -13.32 -5.04 -6.61
C CYS A 288 -13.41 -6.44 -6.00
N TYR A 289 -12.35 -7.22 -6.15
CA TYR A 289 -12.17 -8.45 -5.39
C TYR A 289 -10.71 -8.65 -5.00
N ALA A 290 -10.49 -9.20 -3.79
CA ALA A 290 -9.20 -9.58 -3.26
C ALA A 290 -8.79 -10.96 -3.81
N SER A 291 -7.50 -11.15 -4.12
CA SER A 291 -6.99 -12.43 -4.61
C SER A 291 -5.55 -12.69 -4.17
N SER A 292 -5.26 -13.97 -3.92
CA SER A 292 -3.91 -14.49 -3.69
C SER A 292 -3.53 -15.62 -4.67
N GLY A 293 -4.25 -15.77 -5.78
CA GLY A 293 -3.96 -16.84 -6.76
C GLY A 293 -4.93 -16.92 -7.94
N VAL A 294 -6.11 -16.31 -7.84
CA VAL A 294 -7.17 -16.43 -8.86
C VAL A 294 -7.38 -15.12 -9.60
N THR A 295 -7.53 -15.19 -10.90
CA THR A 295 -8.01 -14.09 -11.74
C THR A 295 -9.35 -14.50 -12.35
N LEU A 296 -10.41 -13.74 -12.07
CA LEU A 296 -11.73 -13.93 -12.67
C LEU A 296 -11.76 -13.25 -14.05
N THR A 297 -12.40 -13.89 -15.01
CA THR A 297 -12.56 -13.40 -16.40
C THR A 297 -13.96 -12.86 -16.61
#